data_21628bdcd004cf7f251ed0f5be87067e
#
_entry.id   21628bdcd004cf7f251ed0f5be87067e
#
_cell.length_a   1.000
_cell.length_b   1.000
_cell.length_c   1.000
_cell.angle_alpha   90.00
_cell.angle_beta   90.00
_cell.angle_gamma   90.00
#
_symmetry.space_group_name_H-M   'P 1'
#
loop_
_entity.id
_entity.type
_entity.pdbx_description
1 polymer ?
#
loop_
_entity_poly.entity_id
_entity_poly.type
_entity_poly.pdbx_seq_one_letter_code
_entity_poly.pdbx_strand_id
1 'polypeptide(L)'
;MNKQTQTMQIYQVIFQRGDYVSVETYKEFEYATEQYEGIVKIWKSKPNECEFIKERHEREFGYFRVAEFTNGVKVTIKTDTLRELKNRIKG
;
A
#
# COMPACT_ATOMS: atom_id res chain seq x y z
N MET A 1 6.32 23.59 -23.66
CA MET A 1 6.18 23.18 -23.30
C MET A 1 5.95 22.84 -22.59
N ASN A 2 5.69 22.46 -22.17
CA ASN A 2 5.35 22.01 -21.45
C ASN A 2 5.60 21.69 -20.63
N LYS A 3 5.73 21.87 -20.16
CA LYS A 3 5.96 21.46 -19.31
C LYS A 3 5.08 21.25 -18.53
N GLN A 4 4.66 20.67 -18.39
CA GLN A 4 3.64 20.46 -17.67
C GLN A 4 4.01 19.78 -16.49
N THR A 5 3.16 19.71 -15.47
CA THR A 5 3.48 19.00 -14.31
C THR A 5 3.51 17.55 -14.66
N GLN A 6 4.55 16.90 -14.28
CA GLN A 6 4.62 15.50 -14.50
C GLN A 6 4.10 14.78 -13.30
N THR A 7 3.45 13.68 -13.50
CA THR A 7 2.99 12.86 -12.40
C THR A 7 3.54 11.46 -12.58
N MET A 8 3.76 10.79 -11.47
CA MET A 8 4.28 9.46 -11.49
C MET A 8 3.38 8.62 -10.62
N GLN A 9 2.88 7.51 -11.14
CA GLN A 9 2.07 6.65 -10.35
C GLN A 9 2.95 5.78 -9.49
N ILE A 10 2.66 5.69 -8.22
CA ILE A 10 3.43 4.88 -7.30
C ILE A 10 2.46 4.01 -6.53
N TYR A 11 3.01 3.05 -5.82
CA TYR A 11 2.22 2.10 -5.07
C TYR A 11 2.76 2.06 -3.66
N GLN A 12 1.88 2.13 -2.69
CA GLN A 12 2.29 2.11 -1.29
C GLN A 12 1.80 0.84 -0.65
N VAL A 13 2.69 0.18 0.07
CA VAL A 13 2.34 -1.01 0.83
C VAL A 13 2.43 -0.59 2.29
N ILE A 14 1.32 -0.70 3.01
CA ILE A 14 1.22 -0.22 4.37
C ILE A 14 0.94 -1.38 5.29
N PHE A 15 1.76 -1.54 6.31
CA PHE A 15 1.56 -2.58 7.28
C PHE A 15 1.21 -1.91 8.60
N GLN A 16 0.15 -2.36 9.26
CA GLN A 16 -0.24 -1.82 10.54
C GLN A 16 -0.38 -2.94 11.54
N ARG A 17 0.06 -2.68 12.76
CA ARG A 17 -0.15 -3.62 13.84
C ARG A 17 -0.32 -2.77 15.08
N GLY A 18 -1.58 -2.58 15.52
CA GLY A 18 -1.86 -1.69 16.62
C GLY A 18 -1.43 -0.28 16.24
N ASP A 19 -0.57 0.31 17.06
CA ASP A 19 -0.10 1.66 16.82
C ASP A 19 1.09 1.72 15.85
N TYR A 20 1.64 0.58 15.48
CA TYR A 20 2.78 0.58 14.59
C TYR A 20 2.31 0.65 13.14
N VAL A 21 2.89 1.54 12.38
CA VAL A 21 2.56 1.68 10.97
C VAL A 21 3.84 1.80 10.17
N SER A 22 3.95 1.03 9.11
CA SER A 22 5.11 1.07 8.24
C SER A 22 4.61 1.28 6.83
N VAL A 23 5.21 2.19 6.08
CA VAL A 23 4.79 2.49 4.72
C VAL A 23 6.01 2.36 3.81
N GLU A 24 5.88 1.59 2.74
CA GLU A 24 6.93 1.47 1.77
C GLU A 24 6.37 1.85 0.41
N THR A 25 7.13 2.57 -0.37
CA THR A 25 6.66 3.09 -1.65
C THR A 25 7.44 2.43 -2.78
N TYR A 26 6.73 2.02 -3.80
CA TYR A 26 7.33 1.34 -4.93
C TYR A 26 6.87 1.95 -6.24
N LYS A 27 7.71 1.92 -7.24
CA LYS A 27 7.36 2.44 -8.53
C LYS A 27 6.72 1.39 -9.42
N GLU A 28 6.99 0.13 -9.18
CA GLU A 28 6.49 -0.92 -10.04
C GLU A 28 5.39 -1.72 -9.40
N PHE A 29 4.31 -1.86 -10.13
CA PHE A 29 3.14 -2.55 -9.63
C PHE A 29 3.43 -3.99 -9.25
N GLU A 30 4.17 -4.70 -10.08
CA GLU A 30 4.40 -6.09 -9.80
C GLU A 30 5.21 -6.29 -8.53
N TYR A 31 6.20 -5.45 -8.34
CA TYR A 31 7.04 -5.58 -7.18
C TYR A 31 6.25 -5.23 -5.92
N ALA A 32 5.45 -4.17 -5.97
CA ALA A 32 4.63 -3.78 -4.83
C ALA A 32 3.65 -4.89 -4.47
N THR A 33 3.06 -5.52 -5.50
CA THR A 33 2.11 -6.59 -5.27
C THR A 33 2.78 -7.79 -4.62
N GLU A 34 4.02 -8.10 -5.04
CA GLU A 34 4.72 -9.19 -4.44
C GLU A 34 4.99 -8.92 -2.97
N GLN A 35 5.32 -7.68 -2.63
CA GLN A 35 5.59 -7.33 -1.24
C GLN A 35 4.32 -7.44 -0.41
N TYR A 36 3.22 -6.93 -0.95
CA TYR A 36 1.94 -7.00 -0.26
C TYR A 36 1.55 -8.47 -0.01
N GLU A 37 1.63 -9.28 -1.04
CA GLU A 37 1.21 -10.67 -0.90
C GLU A 37 2.13 -11.45 0.01
N GLY A 38 3.42 -11.11 -0.01
CA GLY A 38 4.37 -11.76 0.87
C GLY A 38 4.07 -11.48 2.33
N ILE A 39 3.73 -10.22 2.64
CA ILE A 39 3.41 -9.85 4.01
C ILE A 39 2.12 -10.55 4.45
N VAL A 40 1.12 -10.56 3.58
CA VAL A 40 -0.15 -11.21 3.90
C VAL A 40 0.09 -12.69 4.17
N LYS A 41 0.93 -13.33 3.34
CA LYS A 41 1.19 -14.72 3.52
C LYS A 41 1.87 -15.01 4.84
N ILE A 42 2.82 -14.16 5.23
CA ILE A 42 3.52 -14.33 6.47
C ILE A 42 2.54 -14.26 7.64
N TRP A 43 1.66 -13.26 7.63
CA TRP A 43 0.75 -13.12 8.75
C TRP A 43 -0.35 -14.18 8.77
N LYS A 44 -0.73 -14.71 7.60
CA LYS A 44 -1.66 -15.81 7.59
C LYS A 44 -1.05 -17.05 8.20
N SER A 45 0.28 -17.13 8.23
CA SER A 45 0.93 -18.30 8.78
C SER A 45 1.22 -18.17 10.28
N LYS A 46 0.69 -17.12 10.91
CA LYS A 46 0.92 -16.89 12.34
C LYS A 46 -0.39 -16.92 13.11
N PRO A 47 -1.11 -18.03 13.11
CA PRO A 47 -2.42 -18.10 13.75
C PRO A 47 -2.39 -17.84 15.25
N ASN A 48 -1.23 -17.96 15.88
CA ASN A 48 -1.15 -17.69 17.30
C ASN A 48 -1.12 -16.20 17.57
N GLU A 49 -0.84 -15.38 16.57
CA GLU A 49 -0.73 -13.95 16.74
C GLU A 49 -1.95 -13.22 16.19
N CYS A 50 -2.52 -13.71 15.11
CA CYS A 50 -3.71 -13.10 14.56
C CYS A 50 -4.33 -14.07 13.56
N GLU A 51 -5.59 -13.81 13.22
CA GLU A 51 -6.28 -14.63 12.27
C GLU A 51 -6.78 -13.77 11.15
N PHE A 52 -6.74 -14.29 9.94
CA PHE A 52 -7.18 -13.56 8.78
C PHE A 52 -8.69 -13.41 8.84
N ILE A 53 -9.18 -12.20 8.60
CA ILE A 53 -10.60 -11.93 8.59
C ILE A 53 -11.12 -11.84 7.17
N LYS A 54 -10.60 -10.95 6.37
CA LYS A 54 -11.08 -10.75 5.02
C LYS A 54 -10.13 -9.91 4.22
N GLU A 55 -10.29 -9.92 2.91
CA GLU A 55 -9.52 -9.05 2.04
C GLU A 55 -10.51 -8.32 1.15
N ARG A 56 -10.32 -7.01 0.97
CA ARG A 56 -11.13 -6.23 0.06
C ARG A 56 -10.25 -5.81 -1.10
N HIS A 57 -10.83 -5.70 -2.28
CA HIS A 57 -10.10 -5.34 -3.46
C HIS A 57 -10.97 -4.40 -4.27
N GLU A 58 -10.52 -3.18 -4.48
CA GLU A 58 -11.27 -2.20 -5.21
C GLU A 58 -10.44 -1.59 -6.30
N ARG A 59 -11.03 -1.20 -7.39
CA ARG A 59 -10.33 -0.59 -8.48
C ARG A 59 -10.98 0.66 -9.00
N GLU A 60 -12.00 1.12 -8.33
CA GLU A 60 -12.74 2.26 -8.83
C GLU A 60 -11.94 3.52 -8.94
N PHE A 61 -11.13 3.84 -7.96
CA PHE A 61 -10.33 5.04 -7.98
C PHE A 61 -8.86 4.67 -7.92
N GLY A 62 -8.49 3.64 -8.63
CA GLY A 62 -7.13 3.16 -8.61
C GLY A 62 -7.13 1.77 -8.02
N TYR A 63 -5.96 1.23 -7.77
CA TYR A 63 -5.85 -0.11 -7.27
C TYR A 63 -5.77 -0.05 -5.76
N PHE A 64 -6.57 -0.87 -5.09
CA PHE A 64 -6.56 -0.88 -3.64
C PHE A 64 -6.91 -2.28 -3.16
N ARG A 65 -6.08 -2.82 -2.28
CA ARG A 65 -6.38 -4.10 -1.64
C ARG A 65 -6.03 -3.94 -0.18
N VAL A 66 -6.81 -4.53 0.70
CA VAL A 66 -6.50 -4.51 2.10
C VAL A 66 -6.86 -5.86 2.70
N ALA A 67 -5.92 -6.45 3.42
CA ALA A 67 -6.14 -7.70 4.11
C ALA A 67 -6.23 -7.37 5.59
N GLU A 68 -7.33 -7.76 6.22
CA GLU A 68 -7.59 -7.45 7.62
C GLU A 68 -7.51 -8.69 8.46
N PHE A 69 -6.84 -8.56 9.59
CA PHE A 69 -6.65 -9.66 10.51
C PHE A 69 -7.12 -9.20 11.89
N THR A 70 -7.24 -10.12 12.81
CA THR A 70 -7.59 -9.78 14.18
C THR A 70 -6.38 -9.12 14.81
N ASN A 71 -6.54 -8.61 16.02
CA ASN A 71 -5.49 -8.00 16.83
C ASN A 71 -4.84 -6.79 16.17
N GLY A 72 -5.62 -6.08 15.37
CA GLY A 72 -5.12 -4.83 14.80
C GLY A 72 -4.12 -4.96 13.68
N VAL A 73 -4.00 -6.14 13.09
CA VAL A 73 -3.07 -6.34 11.99
C VAL A 73 -3.80 -6.07 10.67
N LYS A 74 -3.20 -5.24 9.83
CA LYS A 74 -3.81 -4.89 8.55
C LYS A 74 -2.72 -4.60 7.54
N VAL A 75 -2.85 -5.10 6.33
CA VAL A 75 -1.89 -4.87 5.26
C VAL A 75 -2.64 -4.26 4.08
N THR A 76 -2.14 -3.17 3.56
CA THR A 76 -2.81 -2.45 2.47
C THR A 76 -1.83 -2.21 1.33
N ILE A 77 -2.32 -2.29 0.10
CA ILE A 77 -1.56 -1.83 -1.03
C ILE A 77 -2.48 -0.89 -1.77
N LYS A 78 -2.00 0.28 -2.13
CA LYS A 78 -2.81 1.25 -2.84
C LYS A 78 -1.99 2.04 -3.81
N THR A 79 -2.67 2.56 -4.84
CA THR A 79 -2.05 3.40 -5.82
C THR A 79 -2.06 4.80 -5.29
N ASP A 80 -1.04 5.55 -5.60
CA ASP A 80 -1.02 6.96 -5.25
C ASP A 80 -0.33 7.67 -6.42
N THR A 81 -0.35 8.97 -6.42
CA THR A 81 0.25 9.75 -7.46
C THR A 81 1.22 10.73 -6.86
N LEU A 82 2.45 10.67 -7.32
CA LEU A 82 3.45 11.57 -6.83
C LEU A 82 3.51 12.71 -7.83
N ARG A 83 3.16 13.92 -7.40
CA ARG A 83 3.15 15.02 -8.30
C ARG A 83 4.52 15.65 -8.34
N GLU A 84 4.86 16.16 -9.49
CA GLU A 84 6.15 16.70 -9.66
C GLU A 84 6.38 17.74 -8.66
N LEU A 85 7.66 17.94 -8.30
CA LEU A 85 7.96 18.75 -7.37
C LEU A 85 7.76 20.12 -7.39
N LYS A 86 7.64 20.72 -8.48
CA LYS A 86 7.53 22.06 -8.51
C LYS A 86 6.46 22.49 -7.59
N ASN A 87 5.49 21.68 -7.32
CA ASN A 87 4.46 22.11 -6.47
C ASN A 87 4.93 22.15 -5.06
N ARG A 88 5.95 21.45 -4.73
CA ARG A 88 6.36 21.45 -3.42
C ARG A 88 7.32 22.44 -3.19
N ILE A 89 8.06 22.77 -4.13
CA ILE A 89 9.04 23.69 -3.96
C ILE A 89 8.53 24.96 -3.68
N LYS A 90 7.53 25.38 -4.26
CA LYS A 90 7.11 26.58 -4.06
C LYS A 90 6.60 26.69 -2.84
N GLY A 91 6.38 25.77 -2.32
CA GLY A 91 5.77 25.90 -1.09
C GLY A 91 6.40 26.47 -0.08
#